data_5f4a85360e2bc8794b2e9e75325d8112
#
_entry.id   5f4a85360e2bc8794b2e9e75325d8112
#
_cell.length_a   1.000
_cell.length_b   1.000
_cell.length_c   1.000
_cell.angle_alpha   90.00
_cell.angle_beta   90.00
_cell.angle_gamma   90.00
#
_symmetry.space_group_name_H-M   'P 1'
#
loop_
_entity.id
_entity.type
_entity.pdbx_description
1 polymer ?
#
loop_
_entity_poly.entity_id
_entity_poly.type
_entity_poly.pdbx_seq_one_letter_code
_entity_poly.pdbx_strand_id
1 'polypeptide(L)'
;FNMAYSAASSSTIKPGYEKPHHTCTHEEPVDDTLGYQPNASWFTRRAMEEWAYYVQAFSKVKEGDGTVLDNVFIHAFTDHGYARVHSLDGMPIFTAGRAGGKLKSGLHIDGGGSPATRVGFTAMRVMGLTNKEWGTKSNNTSKEVGEILA
;
A
#
# COMPACT_ATOMS: atom_id res chain seq x y z
N PHE A 1 -9.23 -12.00 -0.98
CA PHE A 1 -7.89 -12.56 -0.84
C PHE A 1 -7.01 -11.58 -0.07
N ASN A 2 -6.34 -12.04 0.97
CA ASN A 2 -5.39 -11.24 1.75
C ASN A 2 -4.03 -11.94 1.74
N MET A 3 -2.97 -11.15 1.63
CA MET A 3 -1.60 -11.62 1.65
C MET A 3 -0.72 -10.64 2.44
N ALA A 4 0.13 -11.16 3.32
CA ALA A 4 1.15 -10.39 4.01
C ALA A 4 2.54 -10.78 3.47
N TYR A 5 3.35 -9.80 3.09
CA TYR A 5 4.69 -10.03 2.57
C TYR A 5 5.73 -10.29 3.65
N SER A 6 5.52 -9.79 4.85
CA SER A 6 6.40 -10.06 5.96
C SER A 6 5.66 -10.00 7.28
N ALA A 7 6.12 -10.81 8.22
CA ALA A 7 5.81 -10.60 9.64
C ALA A 7 6.80 -9.58 10.22
N ALA A 8 6.48 -9.01 11.37
CA ALA A 8 7.35 -8.06 12.09
C ALA A 8 8.76 -8.62 12.35
N SER A 9 8.90 -9.93 12.40
CA SER A 9 10.17 -10.64 12.57
C SER A 9 10.69 -11.25 11.28
N SER A 10 10.53 -10.56 10.16
CA SER A 10 10.97 -11.06 8.86
C SER A 10 12.41 -11.55 8.91
N SER A 11 12.61 -12.81 8.54
CA SER A 11 13.92 -13.45 8.39
C SER A 11 14.57 -13.17 7.03
N THR A 12 13.96 -12.35 6.19
CA THR A 12 14.53 -11.96 4.91
C THR A 12 15.87 -11.29 5.14
N ILE A 13 16.90 -11.76 4.45
CA ILE A 13 18.27 -11.28 4.57
C ILE A 13 18.68 -10.64 3.25
N LYS A 14 19.28 -9.45 3.33
CA LYS A 14 19.92 -8.81 2.20
C LYS A 14 21.30 -9.46 2.00
N PRO A 15 21.69 -9.89 0.77
CA PRO A 15 23.03 -10.39 0.50
C PRO A 15 24.11 -9.40 0.95
N GLY A 16 25.09 -9.88 1.72
CA GLY A 16 26.17 -9.05 2.26
C GLY A 16 25.78 -8.15 3.43
N TYR A 17 24.62 -8.37 4.05
CA TYR A 17 24.17 -7.63 5.21
C TYR A 17 23.64 -8.59 6.28
N GLU A 18 24.16 -8.53 7.48
CA GLU A 18 23.93 -9.55 8.51
C GLU A 18 22.61 -9.38 9.28
N LYS A 19 22.07 -8.14 9.34
CA LYS A 19 20.88 -7.86 10.13
C LYS A 19 19.61 -8.22 9.36
N PRO A 20 18.61 -8.85 10.01
CA PRO A 20 17.31 -9.07 9.40
C PRO A 20 16.55 -7.76 9.21
N HIS A 21 15.56 -7.77 8.33
CA HIS A 21 14.77 -6.59 7.96
C HIS A 21 14.27 -5.79 9.18
N HIS A 22 13.63 -6.45 10.13
CA HIS A 22 13.06 -5.77 11.31
C HIS A 22 14.15 -4.99 12.10
N THR A 23 15.26 -5.64 12.41
CA THR A 23 16.37 -5.00 13.12
C THR A 23 16.94 -3.82 12.32
N CYS A 24 17.06 -4.00 11.01
CA CYS A 24 17.53 -2.95 10.11
C CYS A 24 16.66 -1.70 10.19
N THR A 25 15.33 -1.83 10.17
CA THR A 25 14.43 -0.67 10.23
C THR A 25 14.58 0.16 11.51
N HIS A 26 14.91 -0.49 12.63
CA HIS A 26 15.09 0.20 13.91
C HIS A 26 16.48 0.78 14.13
N GLU A 27 17.52 0.07 13.71
CA GLU A 27 18.89 0.36 14.11
C GLU A 27 19.71 1.11 13.06
N GLU A 28 19.39 0.96 11.77
CA GLU A 28 20.13 1.64 10.72
C GLU A 28 19.95 3.16 10.83
N PRO A 29 21.04 3.95 10.91
CA PRO A 29 20.92 5.39 10.85
C PRO A 29 20.43 5.84 9.46
N VAL A 30 19.72 6.96 9.44
CA VAL A 30 19.45 7.66 8.17
C VAL A 30 20.78 8.19 7.63
N ASP A 31 21.07 7.93 6.38
CA ASP A 31 22.21 8.51 5.68
C ASP A 31 21.92 9.98 5.40
N ASP A 32 22.78 10.87 5.89
CA ASP A 32 22.58 12.32 5.80
C ASP A 32 22.60 12.85 4.36
N THR A 33 23.30 12.15 3.45
CA THR A 33 23.38 12.52 2.04
C THR A 33 22.17 12.04 1.26
N LEU A 34 21.73 10.81 1.53
CA LEU A 34 20.61 10.18 0.82
C LEU A 34 19.25 10.54 1.40
N GLY A 35 19.18 10.91 2.69
CA GLY A 35 17.95 11.22 3.39
C GLY A 35 17.09 9.99 3.75
N TYR A 36 17.64 8.77 3.67
CA TYR A 36 16.93 7.54 4.02
C TYR A 36 17.90 6.46 4.54
N GLN A 37 17.35 5.34 5.03
CA GLN A 37 18.08 4.15 5.49
C GLN A 37 18.38 3.23 4.30
N PRO A 38 19.63 3.12 3.79
CA PRO A 38 19.93 2.41 2.54
C PRO A 38 19.60 0.92 2.55
N ASN A 39 19.89 0.24 3.67
CA ASN A 39 19.60 -1.19 3.77
C ASN A 39 18.09 -1.45 4.00
N ALA A 40 17.43 -0.67 4.85
CA ALA A 40 15.97 -0.74 5.01
C ALA A 40 15.26 -0.49 3.67
N SER A 41 15.72 0.50 2.90
CA SER A 41 15.21 0.80 1.56
C SER A 41 15.37 -0.35 0.58
N TRP A 42 16.42 -1.18 0.71
CA TRP A 42 16.57 -2.37 -0.13
C TRP A 42 15.41 -3.36 0.08
N PHE A 43 15.01 -3.60 1.33
CA PHE A 43 13.86 -4.48 1.64
C PHE A 43 12.55 -3.90 1.13
N THR A 44 12.34 -2.59 1.29
CA THR A 44 11.16 -1.90 0.75
C THR A 44 11.09 -2.04 -0.77
N ARG A 45 12.22 -1.89 -1.46
CA ARG A 45 12.30 -2.08 -2.91
C ARG A 45 11.93 -3.50 -3.33
N ARG A 46 12.37 -4.52 -2.60
CA ARG A 46 11.97 -5.92 -2.85
C ARG A 46 10.47 -6.10 -2.71
N ALA A 47 9.85 -5.55 -1.66
CA ALA A 47 8.41 -5.59 -1.50
C ALA A 47 7.66 -4.90 -2.66
N MET A 48 8.20 -3.79 -3.17
CA MET A 48 7.62 -3.09 -4.32
C MET A 48 7.79 -3.86 -5.65
N GLU A 49 8.89 -4.60 -5.81
CA GLU A 49 9.09 -5.48 -6.97
C GLU A 49 8.07 -6.63 -6.96
N GLU A 50 7.81 -7.24 -5.81
CA GLU A 50 6.77 -8.27 -5.65
C GLU A 50 5.36 -7.70 -5.89
N TRP A 51 5.09 -6.50 -5.40
CA TRP A 51 3.85 -5.79 -5.69
C TRP A 51 3.67 -5.56 -7.19
N ALA A 52 4.69 -5.07 -7.88
CA ALA A 52 4.65 -4.84 -9.31
C ALA A 52 4.43 -6.14 -10.09
N TYR A 53 5.12 -7.22 -9.70
CA TYR A 53 4.92 -8.56 -10.28
C TYR A 53 3.48 -9.04 -10.09
N TYR A 54 2.94 -8.88 -8.89
CA TYR A 54 1.57 -9.26 -8.56
C TYR A 54 0.54 -8.51 -9.42
N VAL A 55 0.64 -7.19 -9.51
CA VAL A 55 -0.24 -6.38 -10.38
C VAL A 55 -0.10 -6.78 -11.85
N GLN A 56 1.15 -7.01 -12.30
CA GLN A 56 1.40 -7.46 -13.67
C GLN A 56 0.77 -8.83 -13.97
N ALA A 57 0.72 -9.74 -13.00
CA ALA A 57 0.06 -11.03 -13.18
C ALA A 57 -1.42 -10.86 -13.54
N PHE A 58 -2.14 -9.95 -12.85
CA PHE A 58 -3.54 -9.66 -13.15
C PHE A 58 -3.73 -9.00 -14.53
N SER A 59 -2.78 -8.20 -14.99
CA SER A 59 -2.85 -7.57 -16.32
C SER A 59 -2.65 -8.56 -17.49
N LYS A 60 -2.11 -9.74 -17.20
CA LYS A 60 -1.86 -10.78 -18.23
C LYS A 60 -3.02 -11.76 -18.38
N VAL A 61 -3.94 -11.83 -17.42
CA VAL A 61 -5.07 -12.74 -17.44
C VAL A 61 -6.25 -12.07 -18.16
N LYS A 62 -6.69 -12.65 -19.26
CA LYS A 62 -7.84 -12.14 -20.01
C LYS A 62 -9.15 -12.38 -19.27
N GLU A 63 -10.02 -11.37 -19.30
CA GLU A 63 -11.37 -11.41 -18.76
C GLU A 63 -12.31 -10.53 -19.61
N GLY A 64 -13.23 -11.17 -20.33
CA GLY A 64 -14.05 -10.49 -21.33
C GLY A 64 -13.19 -9.79 -22.39
N ASP A 65 -13.51 -8.54 -22.68
CA ASP A 65 -12.77 -7.70 -23.64
C ASP A 65 -11.49 -7.07 -23.06
N GLY A 66 -11.26 -7.25 -21.77
CA GLY A 66 -10.12 -6.68 -21.04
C GLY A 66 -9.27 -7.73 -20.34
N THR A 67 -8.83 -7.38 -19.17
CA THR A 67 -8.03 -8.22 -18.26
C THR A 67 -8.65 -8.23 -16.86
N VAL A 68 -8.24 -9.19 -16.04
CA VAL A 68 -8.64 -9.23 -14.62
C VAL A 68 -8.31 -7.91 -13.92
N LEU A 69 -7.20 -7.26 -14.28
CA LEU A 69 -6.81 -5.98 -13.69
C LEU A 69 -7.84 -4.87 -13.94
N ASP A 70 -8.57 -4.92 -15.06
CA ASP A 70 -9.62 -3.92 -15.35
C ASP A 70 -10.83 -4.04 -14.40
N ASN A 71 -11.08 -5.24 -13.86
CA ASN A 71 -12.26 -5.54 -13.07
C ASN A 71 -12.01 -5.62 -11.56
N VAL A 72 -10.75 -5.73 -11.12
CA VAL A 72 -10.41 -5.82 -9.69
C VAL A 72 -10.08 -4.45 -9.08
N PHE A 73 -10.16 -4.41 -7.76
CA PHE A 73 -9.53 -3.40 -6.91
C PHE A 73 -8.51 -4.10 -6.02
N ILE A 74 -7.25 -3.76 -6.19
CA ILE A 74 -6.15 -4.27 -5.38
C ILE A 74 -5.70 -3.14 -4.46
N HIS A 75 -5.55 -3.43 -3.18
CA HIS A 75 -5.19 -2.48 -2.15
C HIS A 75 -4.02 -3.02 -1.34
N ALA A 76 -2.93 -2.28 -1.28
CA ALA A 76 -1.77 -2.59 -0.46
C ALA A 76 -1.43 -1.40 0.44
N PHE A 77 -0.96 -1.69 1.63
CA PHE A 77 -0.57 -0.68 2.61
C PHE A 77 0.50 -1.24 3.55
N THR A 78 1.18 -0.34 4.24
CA THR A 78 2.05 -0.68 5.37
C THR A 78 1.31 -0.39 6.68
N ASP A 79 1.80 -0.94 7.78
CA ASP A 79 1.31 -0.65 9.13
C ASP A 79 1.97 0.59 9.76
N HIS A 80 3.05 1.10 9.16
CA HIS A 80 3.76 2.28 9.62
C HIS A 80 4.20 3.17 8.45
N GLY A 81 4.23 4.48 8.66
CA GLY A 81 4.87 5.44 7.76
C GLY A 81 6.38 5.45 7.97
N TYR A 82 6.83 5.46 9.23
CA TYR A 82 8.24 5.36 9.59
C TYR A 82 8.45 4.29 10.67
N ALA A 83 8.95 3.14 10.25
CA ALA A 83 9.03 1.93 11.08
C ALA A 83 9.94 2.09 12.31
N ARG A 84 11.02 2.89 12.21
CA ARG A 84 11.99 3.08 13.32
C ARG A 84 11.33 3.51 14.62
N VAL A 85 10.31 4.35 14.57
CA VAL A 85 9.57 4.87 15.72
C VAL A 85 8.11 4.47 15.73
N HIS A 86 7.71 3.56 14.85
CA HIS A 86 6.33 3.11 14.68
C HIS A 86 5.33 4.26 14.43
N SER A 87 5.77 5.29 13.69
CA SER A 87 4.88 6.38 13.32
C SER A 87 3.81 5.92 12.35
N LEU A 88 2.58 6.34 12.59
CA LEU A 88 1.44 6.14 11.68
C LEU A 88 1.28 7.28 10.68
N ASP A 89 2.06 8.35 10.81
CA ASP A 89 2.02 9.48 9.90
C ASP A 89 2.64 9.11 8.56
N GLY A 90 2.03 9.59 7.49
CA GLY A 90 2.55 9.39 6.14
C GLY A 90 2.58 7.94 5.67
N MET A 91 1.67 7.09 6.16
CA MET A 91 1.59 5.70 5.70
C MET A 91 1.34 5.63 4.19
N PRO A 92 2.23 4.96 3.42
CA PRO A 92 1.99 4.75 2.01
C PRO A 92 0.86 3.73 1.79
N ILE A 93 -0.07 4.09 0.90
CA ILE A 93 -1.16 3.23 0.48
C ILE A 93 -1.13 3.16 -1.05
N PHE A 94 -1.19 1.96 -1.59
CA PHE A 94 -1.17 1.71 -3.02
C PHE A 94 -2.47 1.08 -3.46
N THR A 95 -2.97 1.49 -4.62
CA THR A 95 -4.11 0.86 -5.27
C THR A 95 -3.76 0.50 -6.70
N ALA A 96 -4.30 -0.62 -7.18
CA ALA A 96 -4.20 -1.00 -8.57
C ALA A 96 -5.52 -1.62 -9.03
N GLY A 97 -5.73 -1.63 -10.36
CA GLY A 97 -6.97 -2.08 -10.96
C GLY A 97 -7.98 -0.95 -11.14
N ARG A 98 -8.95 -1.21 -12.01
CA ARG A 98 -9.96 -0.22 -12.41
C ARG A 98 -11.36 -0.47 -11.84
N ALA A 99 -11.54 -1.57 -11.11
CA ALA A 99 -12.81 -1.97 -10.50
C ALA A 99 -14.01 -1.87 -11.48
N GLY A 100 -13.85 -2.40 -12.69
CA GLY A 100 -14.86 -2.32 -13.73
C GLY A 100 -15.04 -0.91 -14.30
N GLY A 101 -13.98 -0.12 -14.35
CA GLY A 101 -14.00 1.25 -14.87
C GLY A 101 -14.39 2.34 -13.86
N LYS A 102 -14.62 1.98 -12.61
CA LYS A 102 -15.02 2.93 -11.55
C LYS A 102 -13.84 3.70 -10.95
N LEU A 103 -12.60 3.30 -11.26
CA LEU A 103 -11.40 3.90 -10.71
C LEU A 103 -10.44 4.36 -11.79
N LYS A 104 -9.79 5.47 -11.51
CA LYS A 104 -8.62 5.99 -12.23
C LYS A 104 -7.35 5.38 -11.67
N SER A 105 -6.31 5.32 -12.48
CA SER A 105 -4.97 4.88 -12.11
C SER A 105 -3.91 5.90 -12.55
N GLY A 106 -2.66 5.70 -12.10
CA GLY A 106 -1.54 6.58 -12.46
C GLY A 106 -1.53 7.91 -11.71
N LEU A 107 -2.20 7.97 -10.55
CA LEU A 107 -2.26 9.16 -9.70
C LEU A 107 -1.35 9.01 -8.49
N HIS A 108 -0.77 10.12 -8.06
CA HIS A 108 -0.14 10.29 -6.76
C HIS A 108 -0.93 11.35 -5.98
N ILE A 109 -1.39 11.01 -4.78
CA ILE A 109 -2.30 11.84 -3.99
C ILE A 109 -1.70 12.05 -2.61
N ASP A 110 -1.58 13.30 -2.19
CA ASP A 110 -1.29 13.64 -0.81
C ASP A 110 -2.56 13.44 0.04
N GLY A 111 -2.49 12.55 1.01
CA GLY A 111 -3.59 12.29 1.94
C GLY A 111 -3.92 13.45 2.87
N GLY A 112 -3.02 14.43 3.02
CA GLY A 112 -3.23 15.63 3.82
C GLY A 112 -3.58 15.35 5.29
N GLY A 113 -3.03 14.28 5.89
CA GLY A 113 -3.38 13.85 7.25
C GLY A 113 -4.77 13.19 7.38
N SER A 114 -5.42 12.87 6.27
CA SER A 114 -6.70 12.15 6.30
C SER A 114 -6.54 10.72 6.82
N PRO A 115 -7.55 10.15 7.51
CA PRO A 115 -7.46 8.78 7.98
C PRO A 115 -7.31 7.78 6.82
N ALA A 116 -6.41 6.81 6.98
CA ALA A 116 -6.15 5.74 6.01
C ALA A 116 -7.42 4.95 5.62
N THR A 117 -8.38 4.89 6.53
CA THR A 117 -9.71 4.29 6.32
C THR A 117 -10.48 4.89 5.12
N ARG A 118 -10.16 6.11 4.66
CA ARG A 118 -10.76 6.67 3.45
C ARG A 118 -10.57 5.78 2.22
N VAL A 119 -9.41 5.14 2.08
CA VAL A 119 -9.16 4.23 0.96
C VAL A 119 -10.04 2.98 1.06
N GLY A 120 -10.14 2.38 2.24
CA GLY A 120 -11.04 1.23 2.48
C GLY A 120 -12.52 1.61 2.30
N PHE A 121 -12.93 2.79 2.76
CA PHE A 121 -14.28 3.29 2.53
C PHE A 121 -14.56 3.47 1.03
N THR A 122 -13.61 4.01 0.27
CA THR A 122 -13.71 4.12 -1.18
C THR A 122 -13.88 2.74 -1.85
N ALA A 123 -13.10 1.74 -1.40
CA ALA A 123 -13.25 0.37 -1.88
C ALA A 123 -14.66 -0.18 -1.65
N MET A 124 -15.22 0.03 -0.44
CA MET A 124 -16.60 -0.38 -0.13
C MET A 124 -17.61 0.27 -1.06
N ARG A 125 -17.48 1.57 -1.32
CA ARG A 125 -18.38 2.32 -2.20
C ARG A 125 -18.28 1.83 -3.65
N VAL A 126 -17.10 1.60 -4.13
CA VAL A 126 -16.83 1.05 -5.48
C VAL A 126 -17.43 -0.35 -5.64
N MET A 127 -17.41 -1.16 -4.57
CA MET A 127 -18.05 -2.48 -4.52
C MET A 127 -19.58 -2.42 -4.37
N GLY A 128 -20.17 -1.23 -4.24
CA GLY A 128 -21.63 -1.04 -4.16
C GLY A 128 -22.21 -1.11 -2.74
N LEU A 129 -21.38 -1.11 -1.70
CA LEU A 129 -21.85 -1.03 -0.34
C LEU A 129 -22.40 0.37 -0.03
N THR A 130 -23.50 0.43 0.73
CA THR A 130 -24.24 1.67 0.99
C THR A 130 -24.04 2.25 2.39
N ASN A 131 -23.09 1.73 3.15
CA ASN A 131 -22.73 2.24 4.47
C ASN A 131 -22.35 3.73 4.38
N LYS A 132 -22.80 4.53 5.34
CA LYS A 132 -22.62 5.99 5.33
C LYS A 132 -21.23 6.40 5.84
N GLU A 133 -20.61 5.56 6.63
CA GLU A 133 -19.32 5.80 7.27
C GLU A 133 -18.60 4.49 7.55
N TRP A 134 -17.31 4.56 7.82
CA TRP A 134 -16.48 3.44 8.22
C TRP A 134 -15.35 3.87 9.14
N GLY A 135 -14.96 2.96 10.04
CA GLY A 135 -13.94 3.20 11.04
C GLY A 135 -14.52 3.68 12.37
N THR A 136 -13.66 3.92 13.34
CA THR A 136 -14.03 4.38 14.68
C THR A 136 -13.09 5.48 15.16
N LYS A 137 -13.58 6.37 16.03
CA LYS A 137 -12.79 7.47 16.62
C LYS A 137 -12.08 8.29 15.53
N SER A 138 -10.76 8.51 15.68
CA SER A 138 -9.94 9.25 14.71
C SER A 138 -9.85 8.59 13.32
N ASN A 139 -10.15 7.30 13.23
CA ASN A 139 -10.20 6.54 11.97
C ASN A 139 -11.60 6.51 11.35
N ASN A 140 -12.61 7.18 11.93
CA ASN A 140 -13.92 7.27 11.30
C ASN A 140 -13.86 8.19 10.09
N THR A 141 -14.52 7.77 9.01
CA THR A 141 -14.64 8.54 7.78
C THR A 141 -16.00 8.32 7.11
N SER A 142 -16.53 9.38 6.52
CA SER A 142 -17.69 9.37 5.63
C SER A 142 -17.34 9.89 4.24
N LYS A 143 -16.04 10.04 3.93
CA LYS A 143 -15.54 10.62 2.68
C LYS A 143 -14.70 9.61 1.94
N GLU A 144 -14.95 9.45 0.66
CA GLU A 144 -14.11 8.71 -0.27
C GLU A 144 -12.84 9.50 -0.63
N VAL A 145 -11.87 8.83 -1.21
CA VAL A 145 -10.77 9.45 -1.97
C VAL A 145 -11.33 9.76 -3.36
N GLY A 146 -11.97 10.92 -3.51
CA GLY A 146 -12.71 11.29 -4.71
C GLY A 146 -11.84 11.39 -5.95
N GLU A 147 -10.57 11.71 -5.78
CA GLU A 147 -9.59 11.86 -6.86
C GLU A 147 -9.37 10.58 -7.68
N ILE A 148 -9.51 9.40 -7.04
CA ILE A 148 -9.37 8.11 -7.73
C ILE A 148 -10.67 7.60 -8.35
N LEU A 149 -11.81 8.25 -8.08
CA LEU A 149 -13.07 7.86 -8.71
C LEU A 149 -13.11 8.31 -10.17
N ALA A 150 -13.65 7.45 -11.06
CA ALA A 150 -13.77 7.72 -12.50
C ALA A 150 -15.01 8.54 -12.84
#